data_ace30d75f42c1a59eab2a0cbeca3f5b8
#
_entry.id   ace30d75f42c1a59eab2a0cbeca3f5b8
#
_cell.length_a   1.000
_cell.length_b   1.000
_cell.length_c   1.000
_cell.angle_alpha   90.00
_cell.angle_beta   90.00
_cell.angle_gamma   90.00
#
_symmetry.space_group_name_H-M   'P 1'
#
loop_
_entity.id
_entity.type
_entity.pdbx_description
1 polymer ?
#
loop_
_entity_poly.entity_id
_entity_poly.type
_entity_poly.pdbx_seq_one_letter_code
_entity_poly.pdbx_strand_id
1 'polypeptide(L)'
;MNIAVIADDFTGANANGALLTAKGFSSATCLGLDKWDPQYFSAFTAVSLNAESRLLSRQKAWDAVYAAVKMFCAEKPALVSKRVDSTLRGNVGAEIEAAIKAMDDSYGHEQSLAVLVPSYPSSGRICVGGYQIVHGVALERSPIAQDAATPVKDTSVLRIFAAQSAMKCGFIPLEKILGGAAIVRQAIEVLRAEGCRVVVCDAVADEDITTIAQSLADAPYPLVSVDPGPFTAELAAVRVQAPRSQYENRVFLAIGSTSELTRVQMEALHLAHPSHMVPMNVRKILAGKDEAASECARVLDAVTTPPSGATVLGVCTAASKEDVFSLDEMSRKMNLTHSEISQRINEAIANVTDAVLRREDLGIGGLYTSGGEVTVSVIRTLKAGGFTVRDQVLPLAVYGHIIGGVQADLPMITKGGFVGDKGSLVECVEYLFTKISTRKRPA
;
A
#
# COMPACT_ATOMS: atom_id res chain seq x y z
N MET A 1 -9.74 13.60 7.21
CA MET A 1 -8.53 12.83 7.62
C MET A 1 -8.94 11.73 8.59
N ASN A 2 -8.47 10.48 8.36
CA ASN A 2 -8.83 9.33 9.21
C ASN A 2 -7.65 8.84 10.06
N ILE A 3 -6.42 9.13 9.63
CA ILE A 3 -5.18 8.71 10.30
C ILE A 3 -4.34 9.95 10.57
N ALA A 4 -4.04 10.19 11.83
CA ALA A 4 -3.21 11.29 12.29
C ALA A 4 -1.88 10.73 12.82
N VAL A 5 -0.76 11.12 12.23
CA VAL A 5 0.58 10.71 12.65
C VAL A 5 1.33 11.93 13.18
N ILE A 6 1.89 11.84 14.38
CA ILE A 6 2.77 12.84 14.93
C ILE A 6 4.18 12.27 14.99
N ALA A 7 5.06 12.76 14.14
CA ALA A 7 6.43 12.30 14.02
C ALA A 7 7.39 13.24 14.74
N ASP A 8 8.44 12.67 15.32
CA ASP A 8 9.49 13.41 16.03
C ASP A 8 10.44 14.15 15.08
N ASP A 9 10.51 13.72 13.81
CA ASP A 9 11.28 14.37 12.75
C ASP A 9 10.62 14.23 11.37
N PHE A 10 11.06 15.05 10.42
CA PHE A 10 10.53 15.11 9.06
C PHE A 10 10.78 13.83 8.25
N THR A 11 11.96 13.22 8.40
CA THR A 11 12.29 11.96 7.72
C THR A 11 11.36 10.85 8.14
N GLY A 12 11.06 10.77 9.44
CA GLY A 12 10.13 9.81 10.00
C GLY A 12 8.68 10.05 9.58
N ALA A 13 8.26 11.31 9.48
CA ALA A 13 6.94 11.67 8.96
C ALA A 13 6.74 11.15 7.53
N ASN A 14 7.73 11.38 6.66
CA ASN A 14 7.69 10.91 5.27
C ASN A 14 7.75 9.38 5.16
N ALA A 15 8.61 8.73 5.95
CA ALA A 15 8.70 7.27 5.95
C ALA A 15 7.37 6.60 6.37
N ASN A 16 6.70 7.14 7.39
CA ASN A 16 5.39 6.65 7.80
C ASN A 16 4.33 6.90 6.70
N GLY A 17 4.32 8.09 6.11
CA GLY A 17 3.45 8.42 4.97
C GLY A 17 3.62 7.45 3.79
N ALA A 18 4.85 7.06 3.47
CA ALA A 18 5.13 6.09 2.42
C ALA A 18 4.56 4.69 2.73
N LEU A 19 4.72 4.21 3.97
CA LEU A 19 4.15 2.93 4.41
C LEU A 19 2.61 2.94 4.38
N LEU A 20 1.97 4.03 4.81
CA LEU A 20 0.53 4.19 4.72
C LEU A 20 0.05 4.25 3.25
N THR A 21 0.82 4.90 2.38
CA THR A 21 0.53 4.93 0.94
C THR A 21 0.61 3.53 0.33
N ALA A 22 1.58 2.71 0.72
CA ALA A 22 1.69 1.32 0.29
C ALA A 22 0.49 0.45 0.74
N LYS A 23 -0.21 0.84 1.82
CA LYS A 23 -1.47 0.23 2.28
C LYS A 23 -2.73 0.84 1.64
N GLY A 24 -2.59 1.74 0.66
CA GLY A 24 -3.71 2.33 -0.09
C GLY A 24 -4.30 3.60 0.51
N PHE A 25 -3.67 4.21 1.51
CA PHE A 25 -4.11 5.48 2.08
C PHE A 25 -3.45 6.67 1.37
N SER A 26 -4.24 7.65 0.92
CA SER A 26 -3.67 8.91 0.44
C SER A 26 -3.00 9.62 1.60
N SER A 27 -1.69 9.94 1.47
CA SER A 27 -0.88 10.47 2.56
C SER A 27 -0.26 11.83 2.22
N ALA A 28 -0.15 12.70 3.22
CA ALA A 28 0.56 13.97 3.13
C ALA A 28 1.41 14.20 4.39
N THR A 29 2.50 14.94 4.24
CA THR A 29 3.32 15.39 5.37
C THR A 29 3.12 16.90 5.60
N CYS A 30 2.72 17.26 6.81
CA CYS A 30 2.65 18.63 7.30
C CYS A 30 3.97 19.01 7.97
N LEU A 31 4.56 20.15 7.59
CA LEU A 31 5.88 20.57 8.07
C LEU A 31 5.93 20.99 9.54
N GLY A 32 4.81 21.34 10.12
CA GLY A 32 4.73 21.76 11.53
C GLY A 32 3.31 22.16 11.91
N LEU A 33 3.08 22.35 13.21
CA LEU A 33 1.76 22.69 13.73
C LEU A 33 1.25 24.03 13.18
N ASP A 34 2.13 25.00 12.99
CA ASP A 34 1.86 26.32 12.41
C ASP A 34 1.52 26.29 10.91
N LYS A 35 1.76 25.15 10.25
CA LYS A 35 1.46 24.92 8.82
C LYS A 35 0.21 24.08 8.61
N TRP A 36 -0.46 23.65 9.71
CA TRP A 36 -1.70 22.94 9.58
C TRP A 36 -2.81 23.84 9.03
N ASP A 37 -3.37 23.44 7.90
CA ASP A 37 -4.54 24.08 7.31
C ASP A 37 -5.47 22.98 6.77
N PRO A 38 -6.68 22.85 7.34
CA PRO A 38 -7.66 21.85 6.88
C PRO A 38 -7.96 21.96 5.37
N GLN A 39 -7.88 23.16 4.78
CA GLN A 39 -8.11 23.37 3.36
C GLN A 39 -7.14 22.56 2.48
N TYR A 40 -5.89 22.39 2.92
CA TYR A 40 -4.89 21.62 2.19
C TYR A 40 -4.86 20.15 2.57
N PHE A 41 -5.11 19.81 3.83
CA PHE A 41 -4.85 18.47 4.37
C PHE A 41 -6.09 17.60 4.53
N SER A 42 -7.32 18.16 4.58
CA SER A 42 -8.56 17.37 4.74
C SER A 42 -8.83 16.38 3.58
N ALA A 43 -8.27 16.64 2.40
CA ALA A 43 -8.38 15.75 1.23
C ALA A 43 -7.57 14.44 1.36
N PHE A 44 -6.65 14.36 2.32
CA PHE A 44 -5.84 13.17 2.55
C PHE A 44 -6.45 12.28 3.64
N THR A 45 -6.36 10.97 3.44
CA THR A 45 -6.81 9.99 4.43
C THR A 45 -5.88 9.97 5.63
N ALA A 46 -4.57 10.08 5.39
CA ALA A 46 -3.52 10.10 6.41
C ALA A 46 -2.71 11.39 6.33
N VAL A 47 -2.45 12.01 7.48
CA VAL A 47 -1.54 13.16 7.57
C VAL A 47 -0.50 12.90 8.64
N SER A 48 0.78 13.02 8.24
CA SER A 48 1.94 12.95 9.13
C SER A 48 2.42 14.37 9.43
N LEU A 49 2.33 14.79 10.69
CA LEU A 49 2.83 16.09 11.16
C LEU A 49 4.25 15.92 11.70
N ASN A 50 5.17 16.73 11.20
CA ASN A 50 6.52 16.87 11.75
C ASN A 50 6.49 17.78 12.98
N ALA A 51 6.62 17.21 14.18
CA ALA A 51 6.62 17.97 15.42
C ALA A 51 7.99 18.57 15.79
N GLU A 52 9.06 18.17 15.06
CA GLU A 52 10.45 18.59 15.34
C GLU A 52 10.88 18.38 16.80
N SER A 53 10.30 17.39 17.48
CA SER A 53 10.40 17.21 18.92
C SER A 53 11.65 16.47 19.40
N ARG A 54 12.34 15.76 18.47
CA ARG A 54 13.50 14.89 18.82
C ARG A 54 14.59 15.61 19.59
N LEU A 55 14.93 16.83 19.20
CA LEU A 55 16.02 17.62 19.80
C LEU A 55 15.55 18.58 20.88
N LEU A 56 14.25 18.66 21.16
CA LEU A 56 13.72 19.52 22.19
C LEU A 56 13.99 18.96 23.60
N SER A 57 13.94 19.84 24.61
CA SER A 57 13.88 19.39 26.00
C SER A 57 12.60 18.56 26.22
N ARG A 58 12.63 17.64 27.20
CA ARG A 58 11.51 16.76 27.53
C ARG A 58 10.17 17.52 27.61
N GLN A 59 10.12 18.61 28.33
CA GLN A 59 8.88 19.39 28.51
C GLN A 59 8.41 20.01 27.18
N LYS A 60 9.31 20.60 26.41
CA LYS A 60 8.95 21.19 25.10
C LYS A 60 8.48 20.13 24.10
N ALA A 61 9.12 18.93 24.11
CA ALA A 61 8.68 17.81 23.28
C ALA A 61 7.28 17.33 23.69
N TRP A 62 7.02 17.22 25.00
CA TRP A 62 5.71 16.90 25.54
C TRP A 62 4.66 17.92 25.08
N ASP A 63 4.93 19.21 25.25
CA ASP A 63 4.01 20.30 24.88
C ASP A 63 3.70 20.30 23.38
N ALA A 64 4.71 20.09 22.53
CA ALA A 64 4.55 20.06 21.07
C ALA A 64 3.68 18.87 20.63
N VAL A 65 3.92 17.69 21.17
CA VAL A 65 3.15 16.49 20.83
C VAL A 65 1.72 16.60 21.40
N TYR A 66 1.56 17.07 22.61
CA TYR A 66 0.23 17.31 23.21
C TYR A 66 -0.61 18.25 22.34
N ALA A 67 -0.06 19.38 21.93
CA ALA A 67 -0.75 20.36 21.09
C ALA A 67 -1.12 19.77 19.73
N ALA A 68 -0.23 19.01 19.10
CA ALA A 68 -0.47 18.37 17.81
C ALA A 68 -1.58 17.31 17.88
N VAL A 69 -1.54 16.42 18.88
CA VAL A 69 -2.58 15.40 19.08
C VAL A 69 -3.92 16.05 19.42
N LYS A 70 -3.92 17.06 20.28
CA LYS A 70 -5.13 17.81 20.64
C LYS A 70 -5.80 18.43 19.42
N MET A 71 -5.00 19.05 18.54
CA MET A 71 -5.48 19.62 17.28
C MET A 71 -6.09 18.53 16.38
N PHE A 72 -5.39 17.41 16.19
CA PHE A 72 -5.90 16.33 15.34
C PHE A 72 -7.14 15.64 15.94
N CYS A 73 -7.27 15.50 17.25
CA CYS A 73 -8.45 14.93 17.88
C CYS A 73 -9.73 15.73 17.60
N ALA A 74 -9.64 17.04 17.28
CA ALA A 74 -10.78 17.83 16.83
C ALA A 74 -11.39 17.30 15.51
N GLU A 75 -10.57 16.70 14.66
CA GLU A 75 -10.99 16.06 13.41
C GLU A 75 -11.51 14.62 13.60
N LYS A 76 -11.50 14.10 14.84
CA LYS A 76 -11.94 12.75 15.22
C LYS A 76 -11.33 11.64 14.35
N PRO A 77 -10.00 11.53 14.26
CA PRO A 77 -9.36 10.48 13.48
C PRO A 77 -9.70 9.09 14.04
N ALA A 78 -9.81 8.10 13.17
CA ALA A 78 -10.02 6.71 13.56
C ALA A 78 -8.75 6.07 14.16
N LEU A 79 -7.57 6.62 13.84
CA LEU A 79 -6.28 6.19 14.38
C LEU A 79 -5.38 7.41 14.62
N VAL A 80 -4.80 7.46 15.82
CA VAL A 80 -3.71 8.37 16.17
C VAL A 80 -2.42 7.58 16.31
N SER A 81 -1.36 8.05 15.69
CA SER A 81 -0.02 7.45 15.77
C SER A 81 0.99 8.44 16.31
N LYS A 82 1.78 8.02 17.28
CA LYS A 82 3.00 8.71 17.69
C LYS A 82 4.20 8.00 17.07
N ARG A 83 4.64 8.47 15.93
CA ARG A 83 5.83 7.93 15.27
C ARG A 83 7.08 8.26 16.08
N VAL A 84 7.86 7.24 16.42
CA VAL A 84 9.13 7.34 17.15
C VAL A 84 10.30 6.91 16.27
N ASP A 85 11.48 7.36 16.60
CA ASP A 85 12.70 6.91 15.92
C ASP A 85 12.90 5.39 16.06
N SER A 86 13.32 4.72 14.98
CA SER A 86 13.54 3.25 14.96
C SER A 86 14.67 2.77 15.89
N THR A 87 15.42 3.71 16.46
CA THR A 87 16.47 3.48 17.44
C THR A 87 16.21 4.19 18.77
N LEU A 88 14.95 4.59 18.99
CA LEU A 88 14.44 5.16 20.24
C LEU A 88 15.18 6.42 20.71
N ARG A 89 15.74 7.21 19.78
CA ARG A 89 16.33 8.51 20.08
C ARG A 89 15.25 9.52 20.47
N GLY A 90 15.64 10.52 21.28
CA GLY A 90 14.77 11.63 21.65
C GLY A 90 13.90 11.37 22.88
N ASN A 91 12.70 11.90 22.89
CA ASN A 91 11.84 12.02 24.06
C ASN A 91 10.71 10.97 24.08
N VAL A 92 11.02 9.71 23.75
CA VAL A 92 10.03 8.65 23.48
C VAL A 92 8.96 8.53 24.55
N GLY A 93 9.34 8.41 25.83
CA GLY A 93 8.38 8.25 26.94
C GLY A 93 7.52 9.48 27.17
N ALA A 94 8.12 10.68 27.13
CA ALA A 94 7.39 11.93 27.33
C ALA A 94 6.40 12.22 26.19
N GLU A 95 6.78 11.91 24.96
CA GLU A 95 5.92 12.10 23.78
C GLU A 95 4.75 11.11 23.74
N ILE A 96 4.96 9.84 24.17
CA ILE A 96 3.88 8.86 24.34
C ILE A 96 2.89 9.33 25.41
N GLU A 97 3.40 9.78 26.54
CA GLU A 97 2.57 10.33 27.65
C GLU A 97 1.75 11.52 27.17
N ALA A 98 2.35 12.43 26.44
CA ALA A 98 1.68 13.60 25.86
C ALA A 98 0.55 13.19 24.89
N ALA A 99 0.78 12.18 24.04
CA ALA A 99 -0.22 11.71 23.11
C ALA A 99 -1.42 11.07 23.81
N ILE A 100 -1.18 10.21 24.82
CA ILE A 100 -2.25 9.62 25.64
C ILE A 100 -3.05 10.70 26.35
N LYS A 101 -2.38 11.65 27.02
CA LYS A 101 -3.03 12.69 27.77
C LYS A 101 -3.86 13.62 26.89
N ALA A 102 -3.36 13.98 25.72
CA ALA A 102 -4.09 14.80 24.75
C ALA A 102 -5.35 14.09 24.23
N MET A 103 -5.29 12.79 23.98
CA MET A 103 -6.46 12.00 23.59
C MET A 103 -7.49 11.90 24.72
N ASP A 104 -7.06 11.60 25.95
CA ASP A 104 -7.96 11.54 27.11
C ASP A 104 -8.67 12.86 27.34
N ASP A 105 -7.95 13.97 27.31
CA ASP A 105 -8.51 15.31 27.48
C ASP A 105 -9.42 15.73 26.30
N SER A 106 -9.26 15.11 25.13
CA SER A 106 -10.12 15.38 23.97
C SER A 106 -11.41 14.57 23.99
N TYR A 107 -11.35 13.35 24.50
CA TYR A 107 -12.50 12.45 24.54
C TYR A 107 -13.21 12.41 25.90
N GLY A 108 -12.68 13.09 26.89
CA GLY A 108 -13.31 13.26 28.21
C GLY A 108 -13.23 12.05 29.14
N HIS A 109 -12.29 11.13 28.91
CA HIS A 109 -12.08 9.95 29.75
C HIS A 109 -10.64 9.41 29.67
N GLU A 110 -10.16 8.81 30.75
CA GLU A 110 -8.83 8.23 30.85
C GLU A 110 -8.82 6.77 30.42
N GLN A 111 -9.02 6.49 29.12
CA GLN A 111 -9.11 5.11 28.57
C GLN A 111 -8.16 4.84 27.41
N SER A 112 -7.45 5.85 26.92
CA SER A 112 -6.53 5.67 25.79
C SER A 112 -5.37 4.76 26.15
N LEU A 113 -5.03 3.84 25.24
CA LEU A 113 -3.91 2.91 25.36
C LEU A 113 -2.88 3.17 24.27
N ALA A 114 -1.63 3.31 24.63
CA ALA A 114 -0.53 3.29 23.66
C ALA A 114 0.04 1.86 23.53
N VAL A 115 0.23 1.41 22.30
CA VAL A 115 0.91 0.15 21.99
C VAL A 115 2.21 0.48 21.25
N LEU A 116 3.33 0.20 21.92
CA LEU A 116 4.68 0.47 21.43
C LEU A 116 5.29 -0.79 20.81
N VAL A 117 5.46 -0.76 19.48
CA VAL A 117 6.14 -1.80 18.69
C VAL A 117 7.38 -1.16 18.07
N PRO A 118 8.55 -1.14 18.74
CA PRO A 118 9.69 -0.38 18.29
C PRO A 118 10.45 -1.03 17.13
N SER A 119 9.84 -2.00 16.47
CA SER A 119 10.46 -2.84 15.45
C SER A 119 10.22 -2.31 14.04
N TYR A 120 11.24 -2.50 13.20
CA TYR A 120 11.21 -2.30 11.76
C TYR A 120 12.09 -3.39 11.11
N PRO A 121 11.57 -4.64 10.99
CA PRO A 121 12.39 -5.81 10.63
C PRO A 121 13.13 -5.65 9.30
N SER A 122 12.46 -5.15 8.26
CA SER A 122 13.06 -4.93 6.93
C SER A 122 14.22 -3.92 6.95
N SER A 123 14.31 -3.07 7.99
CA SER A 123 15.43 -2.17 8.21
C SER A 123 16.43 -2.68 9.23
N GLY A 124 16.32 -3.93 9.69
CA GLY A 124 17.22 -4.56 10.66
C GLY A 124 17.04 -4.09 12.11
N ARG A 125 15.86 -3.55 12.46
CA ARG A 125 15.51 -3.14 13.83
C ARG A 125 14.45 -4.07 14.37
N ILE A 126 14.74 -4.80 15.45
CA ILE A 126 13.83 -5.75 16.08
C ILE A 126 13.81 -5.55 17.59
N CYS A 127 12.71 -5.93 18.21
CA CYS A 127 12.58 -5.97 19.67
C CYS A 127 12.36 -7.41 20.11
N VAL A 128 13.18 -7.90 21.03
CA VAL A 128 13.08 -9.24 21.58
C VAL A 128 13.42 -9.24 23.07
N GLY A 129 12.55 -9.81 23.91
CA GLY A 129 12.68 -9.76 25.35
C GLY A 129 12.58 -8.34 25.92
N GLY A 130 11.96 -7.40 25.21
CA GLY A 130 11.90 -5.98 25.56
C GLY A 130 13.21 -5.22 25.29
N TYR A 131 14.12 -5.80 24.51
CA TYR A 131 15.40 -5.20 24.13
C TYR A 131 15.43 -4.85 22.65
N GLN A 132 15.84 -3.62 22.34
CA GLN A 132 16.00 -3.15 20.96
C GLN A 132 17.32 -3.62 20.37
N ILE A 133 17.26 -4.35 19.27
CA ILE A 133 18.42 -4.88 18.54
C ILE A 133 18.48 -4.19 17.16
N VAL A 134 19.66 -3.73 16.78
CA VAL A 134 19.92 -3.02 15.53
C VAL A 134 20.99 -3.77 14.74
N HIS A 135 20.60 -4.35 13.59
CA HIS A 135 21.48 -5.18 12.77
C HIS A 135 22.22 -6.29 13.57
N GLY A 136 21.47 -6.97 14.48
CA GLY A 136 22.00 -8.05 15.30
C GLY A 136 22.81 -7.60 16.54
N VAL A 137 22.91 -6.28 16.78
CA VAL A 137 23.68 -5.73 17.92
C VAL A 137 22.72 -5.00 18.86
N ALA A 138 22.92 -5.14 20.17
CA ALA A 138 22.18 -4.40 21.18
C ALA A 138 22.29 -2.87 20.94
N LEU A 139 21.18 -2.14 21.05
CA LEU A 139 21.11 -0.72 20.68
C LEU A 139 22.24 0.12 21.30
N GLU A 140 22.50 -0.03 22.59
CA GLU A 140 23.55 0.70 23.31
C GLU A 140 24.97 0.42 22.82
N ARG A 141 25.18 -0.67 22.06
CA ARG A 141 26.47 -1.06 21.48
C ARG A 141 26.57 -0.74 19.99
N SER A 142 25.47 -0.24 19.40
CA SER A 142 25.44 0.17 18.00
C SER A 142 26.10 1.54 17.81
N PRO A 143 26.58 1.87 16.60
CA PRO A 143 27.10 3.22 16.33
C PRO A 143 26.08 4.33 16.59
N ILE A 144 24.78 4.04 16.50
CA ILE A 144 23.68 4.98 16.73
C ILE A 144 23.58 5.40 18.19
N ALA A 145 23.99 4.55 19.13
CA ALA A 145 24.03 4.88 20.54
C ALA A 145 24.94 6.08 20.86
N GLN A 146 25.90 6.37 19.97
CA GLN A 146 26.85 7.47 20.09
C GLN A 146 26.44 8.72 19.32
N ASP A 147 25.12 8.80 18.91
CA ASP A 147 24.59 10.01 18.25
C ASP A 147 24.94 11.26 19.08
N ALA A 148 25.51 12.27 18.41
CA ALA A 148 26.05 13.44 19.10
C ALA A 148 24.97 14.30 19.78
N ALA A 149 23.74 14.27 19.26
CA ALA A 149 22.65 15.11 19.73
C ALA A 149 21.70 14.37 20.68
N THR A 150 21.42 13.08 20.40
CA THR A 150 20.46 12.26 21.15
C THR A 150 21.00 10.86 21.40
N PRO A 151 22.08 10.70 22.18
CA PRO A 151 22.67 9.40 22.46
C PRO A 151 21.70 8.48 23.22
N VAL A 152 21.63 7.21 22.81
CA VAL A 152 20.80 6.20 23.50
C VAL A 152 21.70 5.30 24.35
N LYS A 153 21.55 5.34 25.67
CA LYS A 153 22.45 4.68 26.64
C LYS A 153 21.88 3.38 27.19
N ASP A 154 20.75 2.93 26.71
CA ASP A 154 20.07 1.70 27.17
C ASP A 154 19.50 0.95 25.96
N THR A 155 19.48 -0.35 26.07
CA THR A 155 18.86 -1.25 25.07
C THR A 155 17.43 -1.65 25.47
N SER A 156 17.07 -1.57 26.77
CA SER A 156 15.76 -1.93 27.27
C SER A 156 14.71 -0.86 26.94
N VAL A 157 13.75 -1.21 26.10
CA VAL A 157 12.65 -0.34 25.72
C VAL A 157 11.84 0.14 26.93
N LEU A 158 11.61 -0.76 27.87
CA LEU A 158 10.88 -0.46 29.12
C LEU A 158 11.63 0.56 29.98
N ARG A 159 12.97 0.43 30.11
CA ARG A 159 13.76 1.40 30.87
C ARG A 159 13.87 2.75 30.18
N ILE A 160 14.02 2.76 28.84
CA ILE A 160 14.00 4.00 28.03
C ILE A 160 12.68 4.75 28.27
N PHE A 161 11.55 4.05 28.23
CA PHE A 161 10.23 4.63 28.51
C PHE A 161 10.13 5.15 29.95
N ALA A 162 10.44 4.30 30.94
CA ALA A 162 10.33 4.63 32.37
C ALA A 162 11.25 5.78 32.83
N ALA A 163 12.37 6.00 32.13
CA ALA A 163 13.24 7.15 32.39
C ALA A 163 12.59 8.51 32.03
N GLN A 164 11.51 8.50 31.26
CA GLN A 164 10.89 9.71 30.72
C GLN A 164 9.39 9.88 31.07
N SER A 165 8.72 8.81 31.53
CA SER A 165 7.31 8.81 31.91
C SER A 165 7.07 7.99 33.17
N ALA A 166 6.13 8.43 34.02
CA ALA A 166 5.67 7.71 35.19
C ALA A 166 4.46 6.79 34.90
N MET A 167 3.95 6.78 33.66
CA MET A 167 2.82 5.91 33.31
C MET A 167 3.18 4.43 33.45
N LYS A 168 2.24 3.64 33.98
CA LYS A 168 2.44 2.19 34.11
C LYS A 168 2.54 1.56 32.73
N CYS A 169 3.65 0.86 32.51
CA CYS A 169 3.98 0.18 31.25
C CYS A 169 3.95 -1.34 31.42
N GLY A 170 3.22 -2.03 30.57
CA GLY A 170 3.21 -3.49 30.46
C GLY A 170 4.10 -3.98 29.32
N PHE A 171 4.35 -5.30 29.30
CA PHE A 171 5.19 -5.93 28.29
C PHE A 171 4.58 -7.24 27.80
N ILE A 172 4.59 -7.45 26.49
CA ILE A 172 4.17 -8.70 25.83
C ILE A 172 5.38 -9.29 25.10
N PRO A 173 5.89 -10.43 25.61
CA PRO A 173 7.06 -11.09 25.02
C PRO A 173 6.71 -11.81 23.71
N LEU A 174 7.73 -12.06 22.90
CA LEU A 174 7.63 -12.71 21.59
C LEU A 174 6.86 -14.04 21.64
N GLU A 175 7.03 -14.84 22.69
CA GLU A 175 6.29 -16.09 22.88
C GLU A 175 4.77 -15.90 22.77
N LYS A 176 4.22 -14.83 23.35
CA LYS A 176 2.79 -14.53 23.24
C LYS A 176 2.39 -14.03 21.85
N ILE A 177 3.28 -13.29 21.20
CA ILE A 177 3.04 -12.81 19.83
C ILE A 177 2.94 -14.02 18.86
N LEU A 178 3.88 -14.96 18.98
CA LEU A 178 3.88 -16.20 18.19
C LEU A 178 2.65 -17.09 18.46
N GLY A 179 1.97 -16.90 19.58
CA GLY A 179 0.72 -17.56 19.91
C GLY A 179 -0.51 -17.05 19.15
N GLY A 180 -0.36 -15.97 18.40
CA GLY A 180 -1.40 -15.41 17.54
C GLY A 180 -2.26 -14.31 18.16
N ALA A 181 -3.05 -13.64 17.32
CA ALA A 181 -3.77 -12.41 17.66
C ALA A 181 -4.72 -12.53 18.86
N ALA A 182 -5.36 -13.68 19.05
CA ALA A 182 -6.26 -13.91 20.20
C ALA A 182 -5.51 -13.90 21.55
N ILE A 183 -4.32 -14.52 21.60
CA ILE A 183 -3.48 -14.56 22.79
C ILE A 183 -2.92 -13.16 23.08
N VAL A 184 -2.48 -12.42 22.05
CA VAL A 184 -2.01 -11.05 22.19
C VAL A 184 -3.12 -10.14 22.71
N ARG A 185 -4.34 -10.22 22.17
CA ARG A 185 -5.51 -9.48 22.64
C ARG A 185 -5.77 -9.74 24.13
N GLN A 186 -5.82 -11.01 24.53
CA GLN A 186 -6.03 -11.36 25.92
C GLN A 186 -4.93 -10.78 26.84
N ALA A 187 -3.67 -10.84 26.41
CA ALA A 187 -2.56 -10.29 27.18
C ALA A 187 -2.66 -8.74 27.32
N ILE A 188 -3.08 -8.05 26.27
CA ILE A 188 -3.32 -6.59 26.31
C ILE A 188 -4.43 -6.27 27.32
N GLU A 189 -5.56 -7.00 27.29
CA GLU A 189 -6.68 -6.74 28.22
C GLU A 189 -6.30 -7.00 29.68
N VAL A 190 -5.48 -8.02 29.96
CA VAL A 190 -4.96 -8.27 31.32
C VAL A 190 -4.10 -7.08 31.77
N LEU A 191 -3.16 -6.61 30.95
CA LEU A 191 -2.31 -5.48 31.29
C LEU A 191 -3.10 -4.19 31.49
N ARG A 192 -4.15 -3.97 30.67
CA ARG A 192 -5.07 -2.82 30.86
C ARG A 192 -5.81 -2.91 32.19
N ALA A 193 -6.35 -4.08 32.53
CA ALA A 193 -7.03 -4.31 33.80
C ALA A 193 -6.12 -4.08 35.00
N GLU A 194 -4.81 -4.31 34.84
CA GLU A 194 -3.78 -3.98 35.82
C GLU A 194 -3.42 -2.48 35.87
N GLY A 195 -4.03 -1.66 35.02
CA GLY A 195 -3.81 -0.21 34.95
C GLY A 195 -2.64 0.21 34.06
N CYS A 196 -2.12 -0.66 33.18
CA CYS A 196 -1.11 -0.26 32.20
C CYS A 196 -1.74 0.67 31.13
N ARG A 197 -1.09 1.79 30.88
CA ARG A 197 -1.47 2.79 29.87
C ARG A 197 -0.61 2.70 28.62
N VAL A 198 0.52 2.01 28.71
CA VAL A 198 1.44 1.72 27.61
C VAL A 198 1.73 0.22 27.63
N VAL A 199 1.73 -0.40 26.45
CA VAL A 199 2.10 -1.81 26.30
C VAL A 199 3.21 -1.90 25.25
N VAL A 200 4.38 -2.39 25.65
CA VAL A 200 5.50 -2.69 24.76
C VAL A 200 5.31 -4.12 24.24
N CYS A 201 5.43 -4.32 22.93
CA CYS A 201 5.36 -5.63 22.30
C CYS A 201 6.69 -5.97 21.60
N ASP A 202 7.17 -7.18 21.77
CA ASP A 202 8.22 -7.75 20.94
C ASP A 202 7.74 -7.94 19.50
N ALA A 203 8.64 -7.78 18.54
CA ALA A 203 8.44 -8.20 17.15
C ALA A 203 9.81 -8.36 16.47
N VAL A 204 10.01 -9.46 15.77
CA VAL A 204 11.26 -9.78 15.05
C VAL A 204 11.04 -9.95 13.54
N ALA A 205 9.79 -10.08 13.11
CA ALA A 205 9.36 -10.22 11.72
C ALA A 205 8.14 -9.32 11.43
N ASP A 206 7.84 -9.08 10.16
CA ASP A 206 6.68 -8.28 9.75
C ASP A 206 5.37 -9.00 10.09
N GLU A 207 5.36 -10.34 10.11
CA GLU A 207 4.24 -11.18 10.53
C GLU A 207 3.87 -10.97 12.01
N ASP A 208 4.86 -10.73 12.87
CA ASP A 208 4.63 -10.41 14.29
C ASP A 208 3.87 -9.09 14.42
N ILE A 209 4.29 -8.08 13.65
CA ILE A 209 3.64 -6.77 13.59
C ILE A 209 2.20 -6.89 13.11
N THR A 210 1.97 -7.70 12.06
CA THR A 210 0.62 -8.00 11.56
C THR A 210 -0.23 -8.66 12.62
N THR A 211 0.32 -9.64 13.37
CA THR A 211 -0.37 -10.32 14.48
C THR A 211 -0.80 -9.34 15.57
N ILE A 212 0.10 -8.43 15.97
CA ILE A 212 -0.22 -7.37 16.95
C ILE A 212 -1.32 -6.45 16.43
N ALA A 213 -1.25 -6.02 15.18
CA ALA A 213 -2.26 -5.16 14.58
C ALA A 213 -3.65 -5.84 14.54
N GLN A 214 -3.71 -7.11 14.13
CA GLN A 214 -4.94 -7.92 14.12
C GLN A 214 -5.54 -8.09 15.52
N SER A 215 -4.72 -8.22 16.57
CA SER A 215 -5.19 -8.31 17.95
C SER A 215 -5.97 -7.09 18.42
N LEU A 216 -5.72 -5.93 17.79
CA LEU A 216 -6.29 -4.64 18.13
C LEU A 216 -7.36 -4.16 17.14
N ALA A 217 -7.70 -4.94 16.11
CA ALA A 217 -8.62 -4.55 15.05
C ALA A 217 -9.95 -3.97 15.59
N ASP A 218 -10.55 -4.66 16.57
CA ASP A 218 -11.85 -4.30 17.15
C ASP A 218 -11.74 -3.78 18.59
N ALA A 219 -10.57 -3.26 18.99
CA ALA A 219 -10.38 -2.71 20.33
C ALA A 219 -11.35 -1.53 20.58
N PRO A 220 -12.19 -1.59 21.65
CA PRO A 220 -13.30 -0.64 21.84
C PRO A 220 -12.88 0.68 22.52
N TYR A 221 -11.61 0.91 22.67
CA TYR A 221 -11.02 2.08 23.34
C TYR A 221 -10.10 2.85 22.39
N PRO A 222 -9.85 4.13 22.68
CA PRO A 222 -8.91 4.93 21.89
C PRO A 222 -7.49 4.35 21.94
N LEU A 223 -6.87 4.22 20.76
CA LEU A 223 -5.51 3.69 20.61
C LEU A 223 -4.55 4.73 20.08
N VAL A 224 -3.35 4.73 20.63
CA VAL A 224 -2.17 5.38 20.05
C VAL A 224 -1.23 4.27 19.56
N SER A 225 -1.05 4.13 18.25
CA SER A 225 0.05 3.32 17.74
C SER A 225 1.37 4.04 17.95
N VAL A 226 2.37 3.33 18.48
CA VAL A 226 3.69 3.91 18.72
C VAL A 226 4.73 3.02 18.08
N ASP A 227 5.36 3.51 17.02
CA ASP A 227 6.32 2.71 16.27
C ASP A 227 7.12 3.56 15.26
N PRO A 228 8.12 3.01 14.59
CA PRO A 228 8.82 3.70 13.49
C PRO A 228 8.04 3.74 12.17
N GLY A 229 6.85 3.10 12.07
CA GLY A 229 5.95 3.15 10.92
C GLY A 229 5.25 1.84 10.54
N PRO A 230 5.90 0.66 10.54
CA PRO A 230 5.29 -0.59 10.08
C PRO A 230 4.04 -0.99 10.86
N PHE A 231 4.04 -0.87 12.19
CA PHE A 231 2.89 -1.20 13.01
C PHE A 231 1.72 -0.26 12.79
N THR A 232 1.98 1.04 12.67
CA THR A 232 0.94 2.03 12.31
C THR A 232 0.30 1.70 10.97
N ALA A 233 1.08 1.30 9.96
CA ALA A 233 0.55 0.94 8.65
C ALA A 233 -0.32 -0.34 8.71
N GLU A 234 0.11 -1.38 9.42
CA GLU A 234 -0.67 -2.60 9.62
C GLU A 234 -1.96 -2.34 10.43
N LEU A 235 -1.85 -1.57 11.52
CA LEU A 235 -3.02 -1.23 12.34
C LEU A 235 -4.03 -0.37 11.57
N ALA A 236 -3.55 0.56 10.75
CA ALA A 236 -4.40 1.33 9.85
C ALA A 236 -5.16 0.42 8.88
N ALA A 237 -4.49 -0.57 8.28
CA ALA A 237 -5.11 -1.47 7.32
C ALA A 237 -6.25 -2.33 7.93
N VAL A 238 -6.19 -2.66 9.22
CA VAL A 238 -7.22 -3.46 9.90
C VAL A 238 -8.30 -2.64 10.60
N ARG A 239 -8.01 -1.38 11.00
CA ARG A 239 -8.96 -0.52 11.74
C ARG A 239 -9.62 0.55 10.89
N VAL A 240 -8.88 1.11 9.96
CA VAL A 240 -9.35 2.20 9.11
C VAL A 240 -9.70 1.56 7.78
N GLN A 241 -10.98 1.53 7.45
CA GLN A 241 -11.33 1.22 6.08
C GLN A 241 -10.63 2.28 5.22
N ALA A 242 -9.62 1.85 4.46
CA ALA A 242 -9.15 2.70 3.36
C ALA A 242 -10.41 3.17 2.63
N PRO A 243 -10.56 4.47 2.32
CA PRO A 243 -11.67 4.88 1.52
C PRO A 243 -11.65 3.95 0.32
N ARG A 244 -12.53 2.95 0.32
CA ARG A 244 -12.80 2.22 -0.89
C ARG A 244 -13.23 3.33 -1.82
N SER A 245 -12.33 3.72 -2.71
CA SER A 245 -12.80 4.33 -3.93
C SER A 245 -13.80 3.29 -4.43
N GLN A 246 -15.07 3.57 -4.34
CA GLN A 246 -16.11 2.66 -4.82
C GLN A 246 -15.93 2.39 -6.32
N TYR A 247 -14.90 2.98 -6.90
CA TYR A 247 -14.77 3.13 -8.33
C TYR A 247 -13.35 2.94 -8.89
N GLU A 248 -12.31 2.46 -8.26
CA GLU A 248 -11.03 2.35 -8.98
C GLU A 248 -9.96 1.49 -8.25
N ASN A 249 -10.30 0.28 -7.80
CA ASN A 249 -9.34 -0.60 -7.14
C ASN A 249 -8.85 -1.77 -8.00
N ARG A 250 -9.20 -1.77 -9.30
CA ARG A 250 -8.80 -2.84 -10.21
C ARG A 250 -7.87 -2.33 -11.28
N VAL A 251 -6.96 -3.20 -11.69
CA VAL A 251 -6.12 -3.00 -12.87
C VAL A 251 -6.63 -3.90 -14.00
N PHE A 252 -6.78 -3.34 -15.20
CA PHE A 252 -7.09 -4.12 -16.39
C PHE A 252 -5.84 -4.37 -17.24
N LEU A 253 -5.66 -5.61 -17.68
CA LEU A 253 -4.52 -6.05 -18.49
C LEU A 253 -4.99 -6.40 -19.90
N ALA A 254 -4.37 -5.77 -20.91
CA ALA A 254 -4.53 -6.09 -22.34
C ALA A 254 -3.24 -6.72 -22.87
N ILE A 255 -3.20 -8.04 -22.97
CA ILE A 255 -1.98 -8.80 -23.29
C ILE A 255 -2.11 -9.49 -24.65
N GLY A 256 -1.40 -8.99 -25.65
CA GLY A 256 -1.32 -9.59 -26.99
C GLY A 256 -0.09 -10.46 -27.24
N SER A 257 0.81 -10.56 -26.26
CA SER A 257 2.03 -11.34 -26.38
C SER A 257 1.77 -12.84 -26.20
N THR A 258 2.28 -13.65 -27.11
CA THR A 258 2.24 -15.12 -27.04
C THR A 258 3.54 -15.74 -26.52
N SER A 259 4.49 -14.90 -26.03
CA SER A 259 5.80 -15.37 -25.59
C SER A 259 5.71 -16.23 -24.33
N GLU A 260 6.65 -17.17 -24.18
CA GLU A 260 6.76 -18.01 -22.98
C GLU A 260 6.98 -17.14 -21.73
N LEU A 261 7.81 -16.09 -21.85
CA LEU A 261 8.06 -15.16 -20.77
C LEU A 261 6.76 -14.50 -20.28
N THR A 262 5.87 -14.07 -21.18
CA THR A 262 4.59 -13.46 -20.79
C THR A 262 3.70 -14.44 -20.03
N ARG A 263 3.67 -15.73 -20.41
CA ARG A 263 2.91 -16.75 -19.67
C ARG A 263 3.46 -16.95 -18.26
N VAL A 264 4.79 -17.06 -18.11
CA VAL A 264 5.44 -17.18 -16.80
C VAL A 264 5.17 -15.94 -15.93
N GLN A 265 5.13 -14.76 -16.52
CA GLN A 265 4.76 -13.52 -15.83
C GLN A 265 3.29 -13.52 -15.37
N MET A 266 2.36 -14.03 -16.19
CA MET A 266 0.95 -14.16 -15.80
C MET A 266 0.74 -15.21 -14.70
N GLU A 267 1.48 -16.31 -14.71
CA GLU A 267 1.48 -17.29 -13.61
C GLU A 267 1.97 -16.67 -12.30
N ALA A 268 3.07 -15.92 -12.33
CA ALA A 268 3.59 -15.21 -11.16
C ALA A 268 2.59 -14.20 -10.64
N LEU A 269 1.90 -13.47 -11.52
CA LEU A 269 0.86 -12.52 -11.15
C LEU A 269 -0.32 -13.23 -10.46
N HIS A 270 -0.75 -14.38 -10.99
CA HIS A 270 -1.86 -15.16 -10.41
C HIS A 270 -1.55 -15.66 -9.00
N LEU A 271 -0.27 -15.96 -8.70
CA LEU A 271 0.17 -16.33 -7.36
C LEU A 271 0.24 -15.13 -6.40
N ALA A 272 0.56 -13.93 -6.92
CA ALA A 272 0.72 -12.73 -6.10
C ALA A 272 -0.60 -11.97 -5.86
N HIS A 273 -1.52 -12.00 -6.83
CA HIS A 273 -2.77 -11.23 -6.78
C HIS A 273 -3.97 -12.05 -7.24
N PRO A 274 -5.15 -11.89 -6.62
CA PRO A 274 -6.40 -12.42 -7.12
C PRO A 274 -6.69 -11.87 -8.52
N SER A 275 -6.39 -12.66 -9.55
CA SER A 275 -6.46 -12.24 -10.95
C SER A 275 -7.44 -13.10 -11.75
N HIS A 276 -8.15 -12.46 -12.69
CA HIS A 276 -9.07 -13.09 -13.62
C HIS A 276 -8.69 -12.72 -15.05
N MET A 277 -7.91 -13.60 -15.69
CA MET A 277 -7.44 -13.47 -17.07
C MET A 277 -8.29 -14.33 -18.00
N VAL A 278 -8.91 -13.71 -19.00
CA VAL A 278 -9.77 -14.41 -19.98
C VAL A 278 -9.03 -14.55 -21.31
N PRO A 279 -8.74 -15.78 -21.76
CA PRO A 279 -8.12 -16.00 -23.06
C PRO A 279 -9.11 -15.77 -24.21
N MET A 280 -8.63 -15.13 -25.27
CA MET A 280 -9.35 -14.91 -26.51
C MET A 280 -9.05 -16.06 -27.49
N ASN A 281 -10.05 -16.63 -28.11
CA ASN A 281 -9.86 -17.62 -29.16
C ASN A 281 -9.47 -16.96 -30.49
N VAL A 282 -8.17 -16.89 -30.75
CA VAL A 282 -7.61 -16.25 -31.94
C VAL A 282 -8.18 -16.85 -33.26
N ARG A 283 -8.47 -18.14 -33.30
CA ARG A 283 -9.03 -18.77 -34.51
C ARG A 283 -10.42 -18.25 -34.83
N LYS A 284 -11.25 -17.99 -33.82
CA LYS A 284 -12.58 -17.35 -34.00
C LYS A 284 -12.47 -15.89 -34.42
N ILE A 285 -11.51 -15.16 -33.85
CA ILE A 285 -11.23 -13.77 -34.24
C ILE A 285 -10.87 -13.68 -35.73
N LEU A 286 -10.16 -14.64 -36.26
CA LEU A 286 -9.71 -14.65 -37.65
C LEU A 286 -10.71 -15.29 -38.65
N ALA A 287 -11.70 -16.03 -38.17
CA ALA A 287 -12.61 -16.81 -39.02
C ALA A 287 -13.58 -15.94 -39.82
N GLY A 288 -13.98 -14.75 -39.26
CA GLY A 288 -14.90 -13.84 -39.91
C GLY A 288 -15.39 -12.76 -38.98
N LYS A 289 -16.12 -11.78 -39.46
CA LYS A 289 -16.61 -10.67 -38.64
C LYS A 289 -17.60 -11.12 -37.57
N ASP A 290 -18.53 -12.01 -37.90
CA ASP A 290 -19.57 -12.47 -36.98
C ASP A 290 -18.98 -13.36 -35.89
N GLU A 291 -18.07 -14.25 -36.23
CA GLU A 291 -17.33 -15.09 -35.26
C GLU A 291 -16.44 -14.24 -34.36
N ALA A 292 -15.77 -13.22 -34.90
CA ALA A 292 -14.99 -12.29 -34.11
C ALA A 292 -15.84 -11.49 -33.13
N ALA A 293 -17.00 -11.00 -33.57
CA ALA A 293 -17.96 -10.29 -32.71
C ALA A 293 -18.50 -11.20 -31.59
N SER A 294 -18.85 -12.45 -31.93
CA SER A 294 -19.31 -13.45 -30.96
C SER A 294 -18.24 -13.78 -29.92
N GLU A 295 -16.98 -13.91 -30.34
CA GLU A 295 -15.87 -14.16 -29.42
C GLU A 295 -15.57 -12.96 -28.52
N CYS A 296 -15.58 -11.74 -29.06
CA CYS A 296 -15.45 -10.53 -28.26
C CYS A 296 -16.59 -10.41 -27.21
N ALA A 297 -17.81 -10.74 -27.59
CA ALA A 297 -18.94 -10.75 -26.64
C ALA A 297 -18.76 -11.79 -25.53
N ARG A 298 -18.32 -13.02 -25.87
CA ARG A 298 -18.01 -14.06 -24.89
C ARG A 298 -16.93 -13.61 -23.90
N VAL A 299 -15.84 -13.05 -24.43
CA VAL A 299 -14.72 -12.58 -23.60
C VAL A 299 -15.16 -11.42 -22.72
N LEU A 300 -15.94 -10.48 -23.26
CA LEU A 300 -16.48 -9.35 -22.49
C LEU A 300 -17.37 -9.84 -21.34
N ASP A 301 -18.31 -10.74 -21.61
CA ASP A 301 -19.18 -11.31 -20.58
C ASP A 301 -18.37 -12.01 -19.49
N ALA A 302 -17.41 -12.86 -19.86
CA ALA A 302 -16.56 -13.57 -18.92
C ALA A 302 -15.70 -12.62 -18.06
N VAL A 303 -15.05 -11.60 -18.64
CA VAL A 303 -14.17 -10.70 -17.91
C VAL A 303 -14.93 -9.70 -17.03
N THR A 304 -16.18 -9.39 -17.38
CA THR A 304 -17.05 -8.50 -16.60
C THR A 304 -17.83 -9.21 -15.48
N THR A 305 -17.71 -10.55 -15.39
CA THR A 305 -18.27 -11.39 -14.33
C THR A 305 -17.14 -12.08 -13.54
N PRO A 306 -16.22 -11.31 -12.92
CA PRO A 306 -15.04 -11.89 -12.24
C PRO A 306 -15.44 -12.57 -10.93
N PRO A 307 -14.65 -13.55 -10.47
CA PRO A 307 -14.78 -14.10 -9.12
C PRO A 307 -14.70 -13.00 -8.05
N SER A 308 -15.38 -13.24 -6.92
CA SER A 308 -15.34 -12.33 -5.77
C SER A 308 -13.89 -12.11 -5.32
N GLY A 309 -13.53 -10.85 -5.09
CA GLY A 309 -12.19 -10.47 -4.65
C GLY A 309 -11.14 -10.29 -5.75
N ALA A 310 -11.46 -10.53 -7.03
CA ALA A 310 -10.51 -10.28 -8.11
C ALA A 310 -10.14 -8.79 -8.20
N THR A 311 -8.86 -8.48 -8.06
CA THR A 311 -8.30 -7.12 -8.15
C THR A 311 -7.63 -6.85 -9.49
N VAL A 312 -7.27 -7.89 -10.23
CA VAL A 312 -6.70 -7.81 -11.57
C VAL A 312 -7.62 -8.52 -12.54
N LEU A 313 -8.08 -7.79 -13.55
CA LEU A 313 -8.86 -8.34 -14.65
C LEU A 313 -8.06 -8.23 -15.94
N GLY A 314 -8.29 -9.10 -16.91
CA GLY A 314 -7.58 -8.93 -18.16
C GLY A 314 -7.97 -9.90 -19.25
N VAL A 315 -7.49 -9.58 -20.45
CA VAL A 315 -7.61 -10.45 -21.65
C VAL A 315 -6.22 -10.78 -22.18
N CYS A 316 -6.07 -11.99 -22.69
CA CYS A 316 -4.82 -12.45 -23.30
C CYS A 316 -5.08 -13.30 -24.53
N THR A 317 -4.09 -13.37 -25.42
CA THR A 317 -4.16 -14.22 -26.64
C THR A 317 -3.65 -15.63 -26.42
N ALA A 318 -2.85 -15.86 -25.37
CA ALA A 318 -2.31 -17.18 -25.03
C ALA A 318 -2.16 -17.30 -23.51
N ALA A 319 -3.03 -18.05 -22.88
CA ALA A 319 -2.94 -18.42 -21.46
C ALA A 319 -2.09 -19.69 -21.27
N SER A 320 -2.07 -20.56 -22.25
CA SER A 320 -1.33 -21.85 -22.23
C SER A 320 -0.45 -22.03 -23.48
N LYS A 321 0.35 -23.09 -23.50
CA LYS A 321 1.17 -23.45 -24.70
C LYS A 321 0.30 -23.84 -25.89
N GLU A 322 -0.86 -24.40 -25.63
CA GLU A 322 -1.82 -24.87 -26.63
C GLU A 322 -2.49 -23.71 -27.37
N ASP A 323 -2.51 -22.52 -26.76
CA ASP A 323 -3.06 -21.32 -27.38
C ASP A 323 -2.08 -20.66 -28.35
N VAL A 324 -0.80 -21.06 -28.32
CA VAL A 324 0.22 -20.50 -29.21
C VAL A 324 0.05 -21.07 -30.62
N PHE A 325 -0.01 -20.19 -31.58
CA PHE A 325 -0.18 -20.56 -33.00
C PHE A 325 0.97 -20.03 -33.85
N SER A 326 1.23 -20.73 -34.97
CA SER A 326 2.18 -20.26 -35.98
C SER A 326 1.50 -19.23 -36.89
N LEU A 327 2.09 -18.03 -36.99
CA LEU A 327 1.62 -17.00 -37.92
C LEU A 327 1.62 -17.48 -39.38
N ASP A 328 2.64 -18.25 -39.78
CA ASP A 328 2.75 -18.80 -41.12
C ASP A 328 1.64 -19.82 -41.43
N GLU A 329 1.32 -20.69 -40.46
CA GLU A 329 0.23 -21.66 -40.59
C GLU A 329 -1.12 -20.94 -40.68
N MET A 330 -1.37 -19.95 -39.79
CA MET A 330 -2.60 -19.18 -39.81
C MET A 330 -2.74 -18.34 -41.07
N SER A 331 -1.67 -17.73 -41.56
CA SER A 331 -1.62 -16.97 -42.80
C SER A 331 -2.08 -17.84 -43.99
N ARG A 332 -1.50 -19.02 -44.12
CA ARG A 332 -1.88 -19.98 -45.19
C ARG A 332 -3.32 -20.46 -45.06
N LYS A 333 -3.75 -20.80 -43.85
CA LYS A 333 -5.06 -21.39 -43.59
C LYS A 333 -6.21 -20.40 -43.76
N MET A 334 -5.99 -19.13 -43.36
CA MET A 334 -7.00 -18.07 -43.40
C MET A 334 -6.88 -17.16 -44.65
N ASN A 335 -5.86 -17.37 -45.47
CA ASN A 335 -5.51 -16.53 -46.61
C ASN A 335 -5.39 -15.03 -46.23
N LEU A 336 -4.67 -14.78 -45.12
CA LEU A 336 -4.43 -13.47 -44.56
C LEU A 336 -2.90 -13.23 -44.48
N THR A 337 -2.47 -11.99 -44.64
CA THR A 337 -1.11 -11.59 -44.34
C THR A 337 -0.85 -11.58 -42.83
N HIS A 338 0.42 -11.68 -42.41
CA HIS A 338 0.80 -11.57 -40.99
C HIS A 338 0.32 -10.24 -40.39
N SER A 339 0.39 -9.15 -41.18
CA SER A 339 -0.09 -7.82 -40.76
C SER A 339 -1.59 -7.81 -40.50
N GLU A 340 -2.39 -8.41 -41.39
CA GLU A 340 -3.85 -8.50 -41.21
C GLU A 340 -4.23 -9.38 -40.01
N ILE A 341 -3.50 -10.48 -39.76
CA ILE A 341 -3.70 -11.31 -38.58
C ILE A 341 -3.42 -10.49 -37.30
N SER A 342 -2.25 -9.85 -37.21
CA SER A 342 -1.89 -9.03 -36.05
C SER A 342 -2.89 -7.90 -35.85
N GLN A 343 -3.29 -7.20 -36.91
CA GLN A 343 -4.26 -6.12 -36.83
C GLN A 343 -5.61 -6.59 -36.28
N ARG A 344 -6.18 -7.68 -36.79
CA ARG A 344 -7.46 -8.20 -36.31
C ARG A 344 -7.43 -8.62 -34.84
N ILE A 345 -6.33 -9.27 -34.40
CA ILE A 345 -6.15 -9.65 -33.01
C ILE A 345 -6.06 -8.41 -32.10
N ASN A 346 -5.23 -7.43 -32.50
CA ASN A 346 -5.03 -6.22 -31.72
C ASN A 346 -6.31 -5.36 -31.62
N GLU A 347 -7.10 -5.29 -32.70
CA GLU A 347 -8.39 -4.63 -32.74
C GLU A 347 -9.41 -5.34 -31.82
N ALA A 348 -9.45 -6.67 -31.79
CA ALA A 348 -10.30 -7.43 -30.91
C ALA A 348 -9.99 -7.19 -29.43
N ILE A 349 -8.68 -7.22 -29.06
CA ILE A 349 -8.23 -6.88 -27.70
C ILE A 349 -8.63 -5.44 -27.34
N ALA A 350 -8.42 -4.50 -28.26
CA ALA A 350 -8.72 -3.08 -28.03
C ALA A 350 -10.21 -2.83 -27.86
N ASN A 351 -11.07 -3.50 -28.64
CA ASN A 351 -12.53 -3.37 -28.52
C ASN A 351 -13.05 -3.90 -27.19
N VAL A 352 -12.55 -5.06 -26.73
CA VAL A 352 -12.90 -5.60 -25.41
C VAL A 352 -12.39 -4.67 -24.31
N THR A 353 -11.16 -4.14 -24.44
CA THR A 353 -10.58 -3.20 -23.48
C THR A 353 -11.43 -1.94 -23.36
N ASP A 354 -11.84 -1.30 -24.47
CA ASP A 354 -12.72 -0.13 -24.47
C ASP A 354 -14.05 -0.43 -23.79
N ALA A 355 -14.68 -1.58 -24.12
CA ALA A 355 -15.95 -1.99 -23.54
C ALA A 355 -15.84 -2.21 -22.01
N VAL A 356 -14.77 -2.82 -21.52
CA VAL A 356 -14.50 -3.01 -20.09
C VAL A 356 -14.29 -1.68 -19.39
N LEU A 357 -13.46 -0.80 -19.96
CA LEU A 357 -13.15 0.50 -19.35
C LEU A 357 -14.34 1.45 -19.29
N ARG A 358 -15.38 1.24 -20.07
CA ARG A 358 -16.65 1.98 -19.99
C ARG A 358 -17.57 1.48 -18.88
N ARG A 359 -17.26 0.33 -18.27
CA ARG A 359 -18.04 -0.26 -17.17
C ARG A 359 -17.55 0.33 -15.83
N GLU A 360 -18.21 1.40 -15.39
CA GLU A 360 -17.90 2.06 -14.11
C GLU A 360 -18.03 1.11 -12.91
N ASP A 361 -18.97 0.16 -12.96
CA ASP A 361 -19.22 -0.84 -11.93
C ASP A 361 -18.06 -1.82 -11.72
N LEU A 362 -17.15 -1.95 -12.69
CA LEU A 362 -15.94 -2.78 -12.56
C LEU A 362 -14.83 -2.09 -11.76
N GLY A 363 -14.87 -0.76 -11.62
CA GLY A 363 -13.89 -0.03 -10.85
C GLY A 363 -12.45 -0.15 -11.36
N ILE A 364 -12.24 -0.01 -12.67
CA ILE A 364 -10.89 -0.05 -13.28
C ILE A 364 -10.23 1.31 -13.11
N GLY A 365 -9.18 1.35 -12.28
CA GLY A 365 -8.40 2.56 -12.02
C GLY A 365 -7.07 2.64 -12.78
N GLY A 366 -6.63 1.55 -13.42
CA GLY A 366 -5.39 1.51 -14.17
C GLY A 366 -5.39 0.49 -15.30
N LEU A 367 -4.63 0.78 -16.33
CA LEU A 367 -4.49 -0.06 -17.52
C LEU A 367 -3.04 -0.52 -17.70
N TYR A 368 -2.86 -1.79 -17.97
CA TYR A 368 -1.57 -2.33 -18.41
C TYR A 368 -1.71 -2.92 -19.81
N THR A 369 -0.76 -2.64 -20.69
CA THR A 369 -0.71 -3.23 -22.03
C THR A 369 0.64 -3.92 -22.28
N SER A 370 0.59 -5.11 -22.91
CA SER A 370 1.78 -5.83 -23.33
C SER A 370 1.80 -6.03 -24.85
N GLY A 371 2.80 -5.41 -25.49
CA GLY A 371 2.99 -5.35 -26.92
C GLY A 371 2.72 -3.97 -27.50
N GLY A 372 3.66 -3.40 -28.28
CA GLY A 372 3.55 -2.05 -28.83
C GLY A 372 2.34 -1.89 -29.74
N GLU A 373 2.04 -2.84 -30.61
CA GLU A 373 0.89 -2.81 -31.52
C GLU A 373 -0.45 -2.86 -30.78
N VAL A 374 -0.55 -3.69 -29.70
CA VAL A 374 -1.72 -3.73 -28.82
C VAL A 374 -1.93 -2.37 -28.17
N THR A 375 -0.86 -1.77 -27.64
CA THR A 375 -0.91 -0.46 -27.01
C THR A 375 -1.47 0.60 -27.98
N VAL A 376 -0.95 0.63 -29.20
CA VAL A 376 -1.42 1.57 -30.24
C VAL A 376 -2.88 1.34 -30.59
N SER A 377 -3.31 0.09 -30.74
CA SER A 377 -4.70 -0.25 -31.05
C SER A 377 -5.65 0.16 -29.92
N VAL A 378 -5.26 -0.09 -28.67
CA VAL A 378 -6.04 0.33 -27.50
C VAL A 378 -6.16 1.85 -27.44
N ILE A 379 -5.06 2.60 -27.55
CA ILE A 379 -5.07 4.07 -27.51
C ILE A 379 -5.97 4.64 -28.62
N ARG A 380 -5.90 4.09 -29.83
CA ARG A 380 -6.74 4.51 -30.97
C ARG A 380 -8.23 4.22 -30.72
N THR A 381 -8.57 3.03 -30.21
CA THR A 381 -9.96 2.65 -29.92
C THR A 381 -10.55 3.53 -28.82
N LEU A 382 -9.76 3.92 -27.83
CA LEU A 382 -10.15 4.89 -26.79
C LEU A 382 -10.26 6.33 -27.31
N LYS A 383 -10.00 6.58 -28.62
CA LYS A 383 -9.98 7.91 -29.23
C LYS A 383 -9.00 8.88 -28.55
N ALA A 384 -7.95 8.35 -27.97
CA ALA A 384 -6.95 9.12 -27.28
C ALA A 384 -5.91 9.69 -28.25
N GLY A 385 -5.38 10.88 -27.93
CA GLY A 385 -4.35 11.54 -28.72
C GLY A 385 -2.94 11.02 -28.46
N GLY A 386 -2.75 10.28 -27.37
CA GLY A 386 -1.44 9.78 -26.98
C GLY A 386 -1.35 9.39 -25.52
N PHE A 387 -0.13 9.43 -25.00
CA PHE A 387 0.23 8.95 -23.68
C PHE A 387 1.33 9.85 -23.10
N THR A 388 1.15 10.34 -21.86
CA THR A 388 2.23 11.07 -21.17
C THR A 388 3.26 10.07 -20.67
N VAL A 389 4.54 10.42 -20.77
CA VAL A 389 5.62 9.64 -20.14
C VAL A 389 5.96 10.28 -18.81
N ARG A 390 5.78 9.56 -17.71
CA ARG A 390 6.02 10.07 -16.34
C ARG A 390 7.13 9.34 -15.61
N ASP A 391 7.24 8.02 -15.84
CA ASP A 391 8.22 7.20 -15.12
C ASP A 391 8.57 5.93 -15.91
N GLN A 392 9.72 5.35 -15.60
CA GLN A 392 10.15 4.04 -16.08
C GLN A 392 10.10 3.06 -14.91
N VAL A 393 9.09 2.20 -14.91
CA VAL A 393 8.90 1.21 -13.83
C VAL A 393 10.03 0.18 -13.80
N LEU A 394 10.36 -0.32 -14.98
CA LEU A 394 11.52 -1.17 -15.24
C LEU A 394 11.98 -0.91 -16.70
N PRO A 395 13.18 -1.35 -17.12
CA PRO A 395 13.63 -1.12 -18.48
C PRO A 395 12.59 -1.54 -19.52
N LEU A 396 12.18 -0.59 -20.40
CA LEU A 396 11.16 -0.76 -21.45
C LEU A 396 9.73 -1.05 -20.94
N ALA A 397 9.44 -0.75 -19.67
CA ALA A 397 8.09 -0.64 -19.13
C ALA A 397 7.86 0.78 -18.60
N VAL A 398 7.00 1.52 -19.26
CA VAL A 398 6.82 2.96 -19.08
C VAL A 398 5.45 3.26 -18.51
N TYR A 399 5.43 4.04 -17.42
CA TYR A 399 4.23 4.56 -16.78
C TYR A 399 3.91 5.97 -17.27
N GLY A 400 2.62 6.24 -17.41
CA GLY A 400 2.11 7.56 -17.70
C GLY A 400 0.58 7.59 -17.68
N HIS A 401 0.00 8.56 -18.35
CA HIS A 401 -1.45 8.73 -18.41
C HIS A 401 -1.93 8.93 -19.84
N ILE A 402 -3.13 8.46 -20.13
CA ILE A 402 -3.78 8.60 -21.43
C ILE A 402 -4.11 10.09 -21.67
N ILE A 403 -3.79 10.59 -22.86
CA ILE A 403 -4.06 11.98 -23.26
C ILE A 403 -5.34 12.04 -24.08
N GLY A 404 -6.39 12.63 -23.51
CA GLY A 404 -7.67 12.82 -24.21
C GLY A 404 -8.46 11.51 -24.39
N GLY A 405 -9.46 11.52 -25.26
CA GLY A 405 -10.33 10.37 -25.49
C GLY A 405 -11.32 10.12 -24.35
N VAL A 406 -11.94 8.94 -24.39
CA VAL A 406 -12.99 8.54 -23.42
C VAL A 406 -12.45 8.15 -22.05
N GLN A 407 -11.14 7.91 -21.94
CA GLN A 407 -10.44 7.52 -20.72
C GLN A 407 -9.27 8.48 -20.44
N ALA A 408 -9.51 9.78 -20.65
CA ALA A 408 -8.50 10.80 -20.37
C ALA A 408 -7.99 10.70 -18.93
N ASP A 409 -6.66 10.85 -18.77
CA ASP A 409 -5.95 10.79 -17.49
C ASP A 409 -5.97 9.41 -16.79
N LEU A 410 -6.41 8.34 -17.45
CA LEU A 410 -6.30 6.97 -16.89
C LEU A 410 -4.81 6.60 -16.74
N PRO A 411 -4.35 6.20 -15.54
CA PRO A 411 -3.01 5.64 -15.33
C PRO A 411 -2.78 4.41 -16.21
N MET A 412 -1.65 4.38 -16.89
CA MET A 412 -1.35 3.28 -17.80
C MET A 412 0.14 2.91 -17.75
N ILE A 413 0.42 1.60 -17.82
CA ILE A 413 1.76 1.09 -18.11
C ILE A 413 1.74 0.37 -19.45
N THR A 414 2.73 0.66 -20.29
CA THR A 414 3.01 -0.07 -21.53
C THR A 414 4.34 -0.80 -21.42
N LYS A 415 4.39 -2.06 -21.81
CA LYS A 415 5.60 -2.90 -21.77
C LYS A 415 5.76 -3.71 -23.06
N GLY A 416 6.98 -3.91 -23.51
CA GLY A 416 7.29 -4.84 -24.61
C GLY A 416 7.01 -6.31 -24.24
N GLY A 417 6.56 -7.12 -25.19
CA GLY A 417 6.18 -8.52 -24.93
C GLY A 417 7.32 -9.44 -24.49
N PHE A 418 8.59 -9.09 -24.81
CA PHE A 418 9.80 -9.87 -24.47
C PHE A 418 10.65 -9.20 -23.40
N VAL A 419 10.07 -8.31 -22.60
CA VAL A 419 10.79 -7.48 -21.63
C VAL A 419 10.65 -8.00 -20.21
N GLY A 420 11.74 -7.91 -19.45
CA GLY A 420 11.81 -8.20 -18.02
C GLY A 420 12.02 -9.67 -17.69
N ASP A 421 11.80 -10.01 -16.44
CA ASP A 421 11.90 -11.33 -15.86
C ASP A 421 10.53 -11.86 -15.39
N LYS A 422 10.51 -12.97 -14.64
CA LYS A 422 9.30 -13.59 -14.10
C LYS A 422 8.47 -12.65 -13.23
N GLY A 423 9.11 -11.76 -12.46
CA GLY A 423 8.45 -10.84 -11.51
C GLY A 423 7.92 -9.55 -12.14
N SER A 424 8.33 -9.24 -13.36
CA SER A 424 8.15 -7.91 -13.96
C SER A 424 6.68 -7.49 -14.16
N LEU A 425 5.76 -8.42 -14.39
CA LEU A 425 4.33 -8.10 -14.48
C LEU A 425 3.74 -7.79 -13.11
N VAL A 426 4.17 -8.50 -12.08
CA VAL A 426 3.79 -8.23 -10.68
C VAL A 426 4.23 -6.82 -10.30
N GLU A 427 5.49 -6.47 -10.54
CA GLU A 427 6.03 -5.14 -10.27
C GLU A 427 5.25 -4.03 -10.99
N CYS A 428 4.90 -4.21 -12.26
CA CYS A 428 4.09 -3.26 -13.01
C CYS A 428 2.67 -3.09 -12.41
N VAL A 429 2.04 -4.18 -12.00
CA VAL A 429 0.70 -4.16 -11.41
C VAL A 429 0.70 -3.49 -10.04
N GLU A 430 1.68 -3.80 -9.19
CA GLU A 430 1.86 -3.16 -7.87
C GLU A 430 2.15 -1.67 -8.00
N TYR A 431 2.96 -1.30 -9.00
CA TYR A 431 3.20 0.11 -9.31
C TYR A 431 1.89 0.83 -9.69
N LEU A 432 1.06 0.23 -10.54
CA LEU A 432 -0.26 0.78 -10.88
C LEU A 432 -1.16 0.91 -9.65
N PHE A 433 -1.23 -0.10 -8.79
CA PHE A 433 -2.00 -0.03 -7.55
C PHE A 433 -1.55 1.13 -6.66
N THR A 434 -0.24 1.33 -6.53
CA THR A 434 0.32 2.48 -5.78
C THR A 434 -0.14 3.81 -6.39
N LYS A 435 -0.09 3.96 -7.71
CA LYS A 435 -0.50 5.20 -8.40
C LYS A 435 -2.00 5.44 -8.35
N ILE A 436 -2.81 4.39 -8.44
CA ILE A 436 -4.28 4.47 -8.32
C ILE A 436 -4.68 4.93 -6.92
N SER A 437 -4.05 4.36 -5.88
CA SER A 437 -4.37 4.69 -4.47
C SER A 437 -4.03 6.14 -4.11
N THR A 438 -3.05 6.75 -4.80
CA THR A 438 -2.61 8.13 -4.55
C THR A 438 -3.31 9.18 -5.45
N ARG A 439 -4.16 8.75 -6.37
CA ARG A 439 -4.83 9.65 -7.32
C ARG A 439 -5.86 10.52 -6.61
N LYS A 440 -5.68 11.87 -6.67
CA LYS A 440 -6.71 12.84 -6.27
C LYS A 440 -7.85 12.80 -7.31
N ARG A 441 -9.11 12.72 -6.85
CA ARG A 441 -10.23 13.08 -7.72
C ARG A 441 -10.18 14.57 -8.04
N PRO A 442 -10.44 14.99 -9.29
CA PRO A 442 -10.89 16.36 -9.52
C PRO A 442 -12.17 16.58 -8.72
N ALA A 443 -12.22 17.72 -8.04
CA ALA A 443 -13.38 18.18 -7.27
C ALA A 443 -14.60 18.39 -8.17
#